data_9a78e0014038a72fa38d197002255375
#
_entry.id   9a78e0014038a72fa38d197002255375
#
_cell.length_a   1.000
_cell.length_b   1.000
_cell.length_c   1.000
_cell.angle_alpha   90.00
_cell.angle_beta   90.00
_cell.angle_gamma   90.00
#
_symmetry.space_group_name_H-M   'P 1'
#
loop_
_entity.id
_entity.type
_entity.pdbx_description
1 polymer ?
#
loop_
_entity_poly.entity_id
_entity_poly.type
_entity_poly.pdbx_seq_one_letter_code
_entity_poly.pdbx_strand_id
1 'polypeptide(L)'
;MNPYYNESAFLQDLAILVNTDSGTGTVEGIDKIANFMMKKYADLGMWTEKKTFRADLGPCVEARNHPKSREIDLLLIGHMDTVFPVGTAAERPLTVDGNRVLGPGAADMKSGTLLCTCLAAFVQAERPELKLCIAHNCDEEIGSPSSDAWIRELASHATYCFDLEPGRSDGSYVKTRKGVCRLSIKLHGKSAHAGVNPDDGASAVVELAKWICRFADPERRDNGYRVNFGVIKGGTAYNVVPDSAECDVDIRFDTPEDLQEAMAQFDVLRQHPFDQNVTAEIAVTGQTPP
;
A
#
# COMPACT_ATOMS: atom_id res chain seq x y z
N MET A 1 19.15 -3.44 29.91
CA MET A 1 19.22 -3.85 28.47
C MET A 1 18.14 -4.87 28.23
N ASN A 2 17.47 -4.80 27.09
CA ASN A 2 16.47 -5.81 26.71
C ASN A 2 17.21 -7.12 26.37
N PRO A 3 16.99 -8.25 27.08
CA PRO A 3 17.71 -9.50 26.83
C PRO A 3 17.39 -10.15 25.47
N TYR A 4 16.29 -9.72 24.82
CA TYR A 4 15.81 -10.23 23.52
C TYR A 4 16.27 -9.38 22.33
N TYR A 5 17.02 -8.31 22.56
CA TYR A 5 17.57 -7.44 21.53
C TYR A 5 19.06 -7.20 21.76
N ASN A 6 19.87 -7.63 20.81
CA ASN A 6 21.30 -7.31 20.76
C ASN A 6 21.57 -6.54 19.45
N GLU A 7 21.94 -5.28 19.58
CA GLU A 7 22.14 -4.37 18.45
C GLU A 7 23.13 -4.91 17.41
N SER A 8 24.28 -5.42 17.86
CA SER A 8 25.32 -5.94 16.96
C SER A 8 24.82 -7.15 16.16
N ALA A 9 24.14 -8.10 16.82
CA ALA A 9 23.56 -9.26 16.14
C ALA A 9 22.41 -8.83 15.21
N PHE A 10 21.57 -7.89 15.63
CA PHE A 10 20.50 -7.36 14.83
C PHE A 10 21.01 -6.69 13.54
N LEU A 11 22.05 -5.86 13.64
CA LEU A 11 22.66 -5.20 12.48
C LEU A 11 23.32 -6.21 11.51
N GLN A 12 23.93 -7.29 12.04
CA GLN A 12 24.46 -8.36 11.20
C GLN A 12 23.37 -9.08 10.42
N ASP A 13 22.27 -9.43 11.08
CA ASP A 13 21.11 -10.05 10.46
C ASP A 13 20.43 -9.10 9.46
N LEU A 14 20.27 -7.82 9.83
CA LEU A 14 19.69 -6.81 8.95
C LEU A 14 20.53 -6.61 7.69
N ALA A 15 21.87 -6.70 7.79
CA ALA A 15 22.76 -6.62 6.64
C ALA A 15 22.50 -7.74 5.63
N ILE A 16 22.15 -8.94 6.09
CA ILE A 16 21.78 -10.06 5.20
C ILE A 16 20.52 -9.71 4.40
N LEU A 17 19.49 -9.16 5.07
CA LEU A 17 18.24 -8.79 4.42
C LEU A 17 18.45 -7.60 3.45
N VAL A 18 19.10 -6.54 3.91
CA VAL A 18 19.28 -5.29 3.14
C VAL A 18 20.17 -5.51 1.93
N ASN A 19 21.21 -6.34 2.05
CA ASN A 19 22.12 -6.67 0.95
C ASN A 19 21.59 -7.76 0.01
N THR A 20 20.31 -8.15 0.18
CA THR A 20 19.59 -9.01 -0.75
C THR A 20 18.58 -8.18 -1.53
N ASP A 21 18.69 -8.15 -2.87
CA ASP A 21 17.67 -7.54 -3.73
C ASP A 21 16.35 -8.31 -3.58
N SER A 22 15.30 -7.61 -3.21
CA SER A 22 13.97 -8.18 -2.99
C SER A 22 12.85 -7.27 -3.49
N GLY A 23 13.08 -6.55 -4.58
CA GLY A 23 12.00 -5.80 -5.25
C GLY A 23 10.84 -6.74 -5.58
N THR A 24 9.59 -6.28 -5.49
CA THR A 24 8.41 -7.11 -5.77
C THR A 24 8.57 -7.88 -7.09
N GLY A 25 8.40 -9.21 -7.05
CA GLY A 25 8.67 -10.09 -8.18
C GLY A 25 10.12 -10.56 -8.33
N THR A 26 11.05 -10.13 -7.47
CA THR A 26 12.41 -10.70 -7.41
C THR A 26 12.39 -12.00 -6.61
N VAL A 27 11.81 -13.04 -7.22
CA VAL A 27 11.48 -14.32 -6.56
C VAL A 27 12.68 -14.93 -5.82
N GLU A 28 13.87 -14.94 -6.44
CA GLU A 28 15.09 -15.51 -5.82
C GLU A 28 15.50 -14.78 -4.55
N GLY A 29 15.45 -13.44 -4.56
CA GLY A 29 15.79 -12.63 -3.40
C GLY A 29 14.76 -12.74 -2.27
N ILE A 30 13.48 -12.72 -2.61
CA ILE A 30 12.39 -12.95 -1.66
C ILE A 30 12.50 -14.34 -1.03
N ASP A 31 12.81 -15.38 -1.83
CA ASP A 31 13.01 -16.75 -1.31
C ASP A 31 14.21 -16.87 -0.36
N LYS A 32 15.30 -16.15 -0.64
CA LYS A 32 16.47 -16.06 0.26
C LYS A 32 16.08 -15.45 1.61
N ILE A 33 15.34 -14.33 1.59
CA ILE A 33 14.85 -13.68 2.82
C ILE A 33 13.88 -14.62 3.56
N ALA A 34 12.94 -15.24 2.86
CA ALA A 34 12.00 -16.19 3.44
C ALA A 34 12.71 -17.34 4.15
N ASN A 35 13.72 -17.95 3.51
CA ASN A 35 14.52 -19.01 4.12
C ASN A 35 15.26 -18.55 5.39
N PHE A 36 15.83 -17.35 5.33
CA PHE A 36 16.51 -16.75 6.47
C PHE A 36 15.55 -16.53 7.64
N MET A 37 14.38 -15.93 7.39
CA MET A 37 13.38 -15.67 8.43
C MET A 37 12.81 -16.98 9.02
N MET A 38 12.49 -17.96 8.18
CA MET A 38 12.03 -19.27 8.63
C MET A 38 13.05 -19.94 9.55
N LYS A 39 14.34 -19.87 9.17
CA LYS A 39 15.41 -20.42 10.03
C LYS A 39 15.44 -19.73 11.39
N LYS A 40 15.35 -18.40 11.44
CA LYS A 40 15.32 -17.63 12.70
C LYS A 40 14.17 -18.08 13.61
N TYR A 41 12.97 -18.27 13.06
CA TYR A 41 11.81 -18.73 13.82
C TYR A 41 11.93 -20.21 14.23
N ALA A 42 12.47 -21.06 13.37
CA ALA A 42 12.72 -22.47 13.71
C ALA A 42 13.76 -22.60 14.83
N ASP A 43 14.81 -21.78 14.85
CA ASP A 43 15.82 -21.74 15.92
C ASP A 43 15.20 -21.30 17.27
N LEU A 44 14.05 -20.61 17.26
CA LEU A 44 13.25 -20.29 18.44
C LEU A 44 12.21 -21.38 18.78
N GLY A 45 12.20 -22.50 18.08
CA GLY A 45 11.27 -23.61 18.32
C GLY A 45 9.86 -23.38 17.74
N MET A 46 9.69 -22.41 16.86
CA MET A 46 8.40 -22.16 16.20
C MET A 46 8.23 -23.05 14.96
N TRP A 47 7.00 -23.42 14.67
CA TRP A 47 6.62 -24.00 13.40
C TRP A 47 6.66 -22.94 12.30
N THR A 48 7.11 -23.31 11.10
CA THR A 48 7.21 -22.40 9.95
C THR A 48 6.71 -23.04 8.68
N GLU A 49 6.10 -22.25 7.79
CA GLU A 49 5.64 -22.68 6.47
C GLU A 49 5.87 -21.59 5.42
N LYS A 50 6.29 -21.98 4.22
CA LYS A 50 6.21 -21.12 3.03
C LYS A 50 4.85 -21.29 2.36
N LYS A 51 4.24 -20.17 1.98
CA LYS A 51 2.99 -20.13 1.21
C LYS A 51 3.23 -19.38 -0.10
N THR A 52 3.01 -20.03 -1.23
CA THR A 52 3.16 -19.40 -2.54
C THR A 52 1.79 -19.25 -3.18
N PHE A 53 1.27 -18.04 -3.23
CA PHE A 53 -0.02 -17.72 -3.85
C PHE A 53 0.13 -17.40 -5.34
N ARG A 54 1.26 -16.76 -5.71
CA ARG A 54 1.66 -16.48 -7.09
C ARG A 54 3.15 -16.78 -7.27
N ALA A 55 3.47 -17.61 -8.22
CA ALA A 55 4.84 -18.06 -8.45
C ALA A 55 5.79 -16.93 -8.90
N ASP A 56 5.26 -15.93 -9.60
CA ASP A 56 6.00 -14.78 -10.10
C ASP A 56 6.30 -13.71 -9.04
N LEU A 57 5.71 -13.82 -7.84
CA LEU A 57 5.95 -12.89 -6.73
C LEU A 57 6.83 -13.46 -5.62
N GLY A 58 6.99 -14.79 -5.58
CA GLY A 58 7.75 -15.48 -4.54
C GLY A 58 6.90 -15.96 -3.36
N PRO A 59 7.52 -16.56 -2.33
CA PRO A 59 6.81 -17.09 -1.18
C PRO A 59 6.53 -16.02 -0.12
N CYS A 60 5.41 -16.21 0.58
CA CYS A 60 5.12 -15.65 1.90
C CYS A 60 5.63 -16.60 3.00
N VAL A 61 5.79 -16.12 4.22
CA VAL A 61 6.21 -16.93 5.38
C VAL A 61 5.17 -16.82 6.48
N GLU A 62 4.78 -17.98 7.03
CA GLU A 62 4.00 -18.08 8.25
C GLU A 62 4.82 -18.76 9.35
N ALA A 63 4.83 -18.20 10.56
CA ALA A 63 5.45 -18.83 11.73
C ALA A 63 4.48 -18.79 12.91
N ARG A 64 4.42 -19.90 13.68
CA ARG A 64 3.53 -20.04 14.85
C ARG A 64 4.22 -20.79 15.99
N ASN A 65 3.97 -20.34 17.23
CA ASN A 65 4.35 -21.12 18.41
C ASN A 65 3.28 -22.15 18.79
N HIS A 66 2.00 -21.94 18.43
CA HIS A 66 0.89 -22.88 18.61
C HIS A 66 0.24 -23.25 17.27
N PRO A 67 0.90 -24.08 16.41
CA PRO A 67 0.47 -24.33 15.03
C PRO A 67 -0.86 -25.07 14.90
N LYS A 68 -1.33 -25.73 15.95
CA LYS A 68 -2.62 -26.46 15.98
C LYS A 68 -3.81 -25.55 16.33
N SER A 69 -3.56 -24.35 16.85
CA SER A 69 -4.61 -23.40 17.19
C SER A 69 -5.02 -22.57 15.99
N ARG A 70 -6.33 -22.39 15.77
CA ARG A 70 -6.84 -21.37 14.84
C ARG A 70 -6.90 -19.99 15.47
N GLU A 71 -7.07 -19.91 16.80
CA GLU A 71 -7.06 -18.64 17.53
C GLU A 71 -5.63 -18.08 17.57
N ILE A 72 -5.53 -16.78 17.46
CA ILE A 72 -4.29 -16.01 17.50
C ILE A 72 -4.48 -14.90 18.54
N ASP A 73 -3.67 -14.88 19.59
CA ASP A 73 -3.71 -13.78 20.55
C ASP A 73 -2.98 -12.56 19.98
N LEU A 74 -1.86 -12.80 19.29
CA LEU A 74 -1.02 -11.76 18.70
C LEU A 74 -0.61 -12.16 17.27
N LEU A 75 -1.02 -11.37 16.30
CA LEU A 75 -0.55 -11.44 14.91
C LEU A 75 0.46 -10.33 14.66
N LEU A 76 1.66 -10.69 14.22
CA LEU A 76 2.67 -9.75 13.72
C LEU A 76 2.71 -9.83 12.20
N ILE A 77 2.60 -8.69 11.53
CA ILE A 77 2.65 -8.60 10.06
C ILE A 77 3.89 -7.83 9.65
N GLY A 78 4.45 -8.20 8.51
CA GLY A 78 5.49 -7.48 7.80
C GLY A 78 5.64 -7.99 6.39
N HIS A 79 6.37 -7.26 5.55
CA HIS A 79 6.64 -7.68 4.18
C HIS A 79 8.14 -7.86 3.92
N MET A 80 8.45 -8.68 2.90
CA MET A 80 9.83 -9.00 2.50
C MET A 80 10.24 -8.33 1.19
N ASP A 81 9.26 -7.84 0.42
CA ASP A 81 9.50 -7.13 -0.83
C ASP A 81 9.87 -5.66 -0.59
N THR A 82 10.31 -4.99 -1.63
CA THR A 82 10.67 -3.57 -1.63
C THR A 82 10.36 -2.96 -3.00
N VAL A 83 10.32 -1.63 -3.09
CA VAL A 83 10.18 -0.88 -4.36
C VAL A 83 11.47 -0.88 -5.21
N PHE A 84 12.59 -1.40 -4.71
CA PHE A 84 13.90 -1.24 -5.34
C PHE A 84 14.17 -2.30 -6.40
N PRO A 85 14.70 -1.89 -7.60
CA PRO A 85 15.08 -2.84 -8.64
C PRO A 85 16.30 -3.68 -8.26
N VAL A 86 16.47 -4.80 -8.95
CA VAL A 86 17.65 -5.67 -8.84
C VAL A 86 18.93 -4.88 -9.12
N GLY A 87 19.97 -5.12 -8.32
CA GLY A 87 21.26 -4.42 -8.35
C GLY A 87 21.36 -3.31 -7.31
N THR A 88 20.25 -2.80 -6.78
CA THR A 88 20.26 -1.70 -5.81
C THR A 88 20.98 -2.09 -4.51
N ALA A 89 20.87 -3.34 -4.04
CA ALA A 89 21.56 -3.80 -2.85
C ALA A 89 23.10 -3.77 -3.02
N ALA A 90 23.61 -4.05 -4.21
CA ALA A 90 25.03 -3.96 -4.52
C ALA A 90 25.53 -2.52 -4.62
N GLU A 91 24.71 -1.62 -5.18
CA GLU A 91 25.05 -0.20 -5.32
C GLU A 91 24.98 0.56 -3.97
N ARG A 92 24.05 0.19 -3.11
CA ARG A 92 23.78 0.83 -1.82
C ARG A 92 23.67 -0.21 -0.70
N PRO A 93 24.74 -0.96 -0.39
CA PRO A 93 24.71 -1.95 0.68
C PRO A 93 24.39 -1.28 2.03
N LEU A 94 23.98 -2.09 3.00
CA LEU A 94 23.77 -1.58 4.36
C LEU A 94 25.02 -0.86 4.86
N THR A 95 24.82 0.37 5.31
CA THR A 95 25.84 1.20 5.98
C THR A 95 25.30 1.76 7.28
N VAL A 96 26.20 1.92 8.26
CA VAL A 96 25.91 2.58 9.55
C VAL A 96 26.66 3.90 9.58
N ASP A 97 25.95 5.01 9.70
CA ASP A 97 26.48 6.36 9.81
C ASP A 97 25.99 7.00 11.11
N GLY A 98 26.83 6.97 12.13
CA GLY A 98 26.48 7.39 13.48
C GLY A 98 25.34 6.54 14.04
N ASN A 99 24.19 7.17 14.27
CA ASN A 99 22.95 6.53 14.76
C ASN A 99 21.95 6.19 13.62
N ARG A 100 22.36 6.26 12.38
CA ARG A 100 21.54 5.99 11.20
C ARG A 100 21.99 4.71 10.53
N VAL A 101 21.01 3.89 10.11
CA VAL A 101 21.23 2.70 9.28
C VAL A 101 20.63 3.00 7.91
N LEU A 102 21.44 2.84 6.86
CA LEU A 102 21.08 3.18 5.48
C LEU A 102 21.17 1.92 4.60
N GLY A 103 20.24 1.80 3.66
CA GLY A 103 20.20 0.72 2.68
C GLY A 103 18.81 0.48 2.13
N PRO A 104 18.65 -0.25 1.00
CA PRO A 104 17.36 -0.49 0.36
C PRO A 104 16.45 -1.33 1.25
N GLY A 105 15.27 -0.78 1.57
CA GLY A 105 14.29 -1.43 2.45
C GLY A 105 14.72 -1.51 3.92
N ALA A 106 15.79 -0.81 4.36
CA ALA A 106 16.24 -0.88 5.77
C ALA A 106 15.16 -0.43 6.75
N ALA A 107 14.43 0.65 6.43
CA ALA A 107 13.31 1.13 7.23
C ALA A 107 11.99 0.48 6.79
N ASP A 108 11.76 0.37 5.51
CA ASP A 108 10.55 -0.13 4.86
C ASP A 108 10.87 -1.43 4.12
N MET A 109 10.53 -2.63 4.73
CA MET A 109 10.35 -2.73 6.19
C MET A 109 11.23 -3.85 6.77
N LYS A 110 12.44 -4.08 6.18
CA LYS A 110 13.35 -5.20 6.59
C LYS A 110 13.73 -5.17 8.09
N SER A 111 13.85 -3.96 8.69
CA SER A 111 14.08 -3.86 10.13
C SER A 111 12.86 -4.30 10.93
N GLY A 112 11.65 -3.93 10.51
CA GLY A 112 10.40 -4.38 11.13
C GLY A 112 10.21 -5.88 10.99
N THR A 113 10.42 -6.42 9.78
CA THR A 113 10.40 -7.87 9.51
C THR A 113 11.37 -8.61 10.46
N LEU A 114 12.59 -8.12 10.61
CA LEU A 114 13.57 -8.73 11.51
C LEU A 114 13.20 -8.54 12.99
N LEU A 115 12.59 -7.40 13.38
CA LEU A 115 12.16 -7.13 14.76
C LEU A 115 11.12 -8.16 15.25
N CYS A 116 10.33 -8.76 14.34
CA CYS A 116 9.44 -9.87 14.67
C CYS A 116 10.19 -11.03 15.34
N THR A 117 11.47 -11.28 15.03
CA THR A 117 12.26 -12.33 15.67
C THR A 117 12.57 -12.03 17.14
N CYS A 118 12.81 -10.76 17.46
CA CYS A 118 13.04 -10.31 18.85
C CYS A 118 11.75 -10.44 19.67
N LEU A 119 10.61 -10.05 19.08
CA LEU A 119 9.30 -10.21 19.73
C LEU A 119 8.93 -11.68 19.90
N ALA A 120 9.24 -12.53 18.91
CA ALA A 120 9.06 -13.97 19.02
C ALA A 120 9.88 -14.56 20.15
N ALA A 121 11.16 -14.18 20.26
CA ALA A 121 12.03 -14.60 21.37
C ALA A 121 11.48 -14.19 22.72
N PHE A 122 10.98 -12.96 22.84
CA PHE A 122 10.32 -12.47 24.06
C PHE A 122 9.08 -13.30 24.41
N VAL A 123 8.17 -13.52 23.44
CA VAL A 123 6.94 -14.28 23.67
C VAL A 123 7.27 -15.73 24.07
N GLN A 124 8.20 -16.38 23.35
CA GLN A 124 8.60 -17.76 23.66
C GLN A 124 9.19 -17.91 25.08
N ALA A 125 9.92 -16.90 25.58
CA ALA A 125 10.56 -16.97 26.88
C ALA A 125 9.67 -16.51 28.05
N GLU A 126 8.91 -15.42 27.85
CA GLU A 126 8.20 -14.75 28.94
C GLU A 126 6.69 -14.99 28.94
N ARG A 127 6.13 -15.30 27.77
CA ARG A 127 4.68 -15.44 27.58
C ARG A 127 4.35 -16.62 26.64
N PRO A 128 4.91 -17.83 26.90
CA PRO A 128 4.73 -18.99 26.01
C PRO A 128 3.26 -19.43 25.84
N GLU A 129 2.38 -19.02 26.74
CA GLU A 129 0.94 -19.27 26.67
C GLU A 129 0.23 -18.45 25.57
N LEU A 130 0.80 -17.30 25.16
CA LEU A 130 0.23 -16.50 24.09
C LEU A 130 0.39 -17.20 22.73
N LYS A 131 -0.71 -17.27 21.99
CA LYS A 131 -0.73 -17.83 20.64
C LYS A 131 -0.23 -16.78 19.64
N LEU A 132 1.08 -16.83 19.35
CA LEU A 132 1.73 -15.92 18.41
C LEU A 132 1.67 -16.50 17.00
N CYS A 133 1.25 -15.68 16.04
CA CYS A 133 1.39 -15.90 14.60
C CYS A 133 2.17 -14.74 13.99
N ILE A 134 3.09 -15.05 13.09
CA ILE A 134 3.86 -14.08 12.32
C ILE A 134 3.61 -14.35 10.85
N ALA A 135 3.27 -13.32 10.09
CA ALA A 135 3.00 -13.39 8.65
C ALA A 135 3.87 -12.37 7.91
N HIS A 136 4.71 -12.86 7.01
CA HIS A 136 5.48 -12.01 6.09
C HIS A 136 5.02 -12.26 4.67
N ASN A 137 4.49 -11.24 4.01
CA ASN A 137 4.11 -11.32 2.61
C ASN A 137 5.25 -10.88 1.66
N CYS A 138 5.00 -10.99 0.36
CA CYS A 138 5.99 -10.78 -0.69
C CYS A 138 5.53 -9.78 -1.76
N ASP A 139 4.41 -9.09 -1.53
CA ASP A 139 3.73 -8.27 -2.52
C ASP A 139 3.02 -7.04 -1.92
N GLU A 140 3.50 -6.55 -0.77
CA GLU A 140 2.93 -5.38 -0.10
C GLU A 140 3.07 -4.12 -0.96
N GLU A 141 4.23 -3.90 -1.55
CA GLU A 141 4.58 -2.69 -2.30
C GLU A 141 3.73 -2.45 -3.57
N ILE A 142 2.98 -3.48 -3.97
CA ILE A 142 2.00 -3.39 -5.06
C ILE A 142 0.55 -3.57 -4.57
N GLY A 143 0.31 -3.50 -3.24
CA GLY A 143 -1.00 -3.56 -2.61
C GLY A 143 -1.48 -4.97 -2.28
N SER A 144 -0.58 -5.92 -2.05
CA SER A 144 -0.84 -7.31 -1.58
C SER A 144 -1.83 -8.11 -2.45
N PRO A 145 -1.79 -8.05 -3.79
CA PRO A 145 -2.84 -8.64 -4.63
C PRO A 145 -2.94 -10.16 -4.51
N SER A 146 -1.92 -10.85 -4.02
CA SER A 146 -1.94 -12.30 -3.85
C SER A 146 -2.06 -12.74 -2.40
N SER A 147 -1.59 -11.95 -1.45
CA SER A 147 -1.53 -12.30 -0.03
C SER A 147 -2.66 -11.70 0.82
N ASP A 148 -3.42 -10.70 0.32
CA ASP A 148 -4.47 -9.99 1.08
C ASP A 148 -5.49 -10.94 1.72
N ALA A 149 -6.03 -11.88 0.97
CA ALA A 149 -7.02 -12.83 1.46
C ALA A 149 -6.50 -13.69 2.61
N TRP A 150 -5.24 -14.12 2.54
CA TRP A 150 -4.58 -14.89 3.59
C TRP A 150 -4.34 -14.04 4.84
N ILE A 151 -3.83 -12.81 4.68
CA ILE A 151 -3.60 -11.90 5.81
C ILE A 151 -4.93 -11.60 6.52
N ARG A 152 -6.00 -11.32 5.77
CA ARG A 152 -7.34 -11.11 6.32
C ARG A 152 -7.89 -12.32 7.06
N GLU A 153 -7.64 -13.52 6.54
CA GLU A 153 -8.02 -14.76 7.25
C GLU A 153 -7.30 -14.84 8.60
N LEU A 154 -5.98 -14.65 8.65
CA LEU A 154 -5.23 -14.64 9.89
C LEU A 154 -5.73 -13.57 10.86
N ALA A 155 -5.93 -12.35 10.37
CA ALA A 155 -6.43 -11.22 11.16
C ALA A 155 -7.83 -11.47 11.73
N SER A 156 -8.71 -12.19 11.03
CA SER A 156 -10.04 -12.54 11.51
C SER A 156 -10.03 -13.48 12.72
N HIS A 157 -8.92 -14.16 12.97
CA HIS A 157 -8.70 -15.04 14.10
C HIS A 157 -7.81 -14.43 15.20
N ALA A 158 -7.34 -13.19 14.98
CA ALA A 158 -6.41 -12.50 15.88
C ALA A 158 -7.12 -11.55 16.84
N THR A 159 -6.69 -11.57 18.11
CA THR A 159 -7.15 -10.58 19.11
C THR A 159 -6.48 -9.23 18.89
N TYR A 160 -5.15 -9.27 18.65
CA TYR A 160 -4.34 -8.08 18.37
C TYR A 160 -3.52 -8.33 17.11
N CYS A 161 -3.41 -7.29 16.29
CA CYS A 161 -2.56 -7.28 15.09
C CYS A 161 -1.63 -6.07 15.14
N PHE A 162 -0.33 -6.31 14.96
CA PHE A 162 0.67 -5.27 14.80
C PHE A 162 1.36 -5.44 13.46
N ASP A 163 1.28 -4.38 12.67
CA ASP A 163 2.10 -4.20 11.48
C ASP A 163 3.38 -3.46 11.90
N LEU A 164 4.54 -4.06 11.63
CA LEU A 164 5.83 -3.53 12.04
C LEU A 164 6.46 -2.60 11.01
N GLU A 165 5.62 -1.91 10.25
CA GLU A 165 5.98 -0.80 9.38
C GLU A 165 6.71 0.31 10.15
N PRO A 166 7.51 1.15 9.46
CA PRO A 166 8.25 2.23 10.11
C PRO A 166 7.32 3.21 10.82
N GLY A 167 7.65 3.49 12.08
CA GLY A 167 7.01 4.54 12.87
C GLY A 167 7.29 5.93 12.30
N ARG A 168 6.70 6.94 12.90
CA ARG A 168 6.94 8.34 12.55
C ARG A 168 8.30 8.80 13.07
N SER A 169 8.84 9.88 12.49
CA SER A 169 10.14 10.46 12.88
C SER A 169 10.20 10.95 14.35
N ASP A 170 9.04 11.21 14.96
CA ASP A 170 8.90 11.58 16.37
C ASP A 170 8.78 10.38 17.32
N GLY A 171 8.88 9.14 16.78
CA GLY A 171 8.75 7.89 17.55
C GLY A 171 7.29 7.44 17.76
N SER A 172 6.30 8.17 17.24
CA SER A 172 4.90 7.74 17.32
C SER A 172 4.60 6.62 16.32
N TYR A 173 3.64 5.77 16.67
CA TYR A 173 3.12 4.73 15.79
C TYR A 173 1.79 5.17 15.15
N VAL A 174 1.48 4.60 13.99
CA VAL A 174 0.23 4.86 13.27
C VAL A 174 -0.85 3.93 13.81
N LYS A 175 -1.91 4.52 14.38
CA LYS A 175 -3.08 3.77 14.88
C LYS A 175 -4.14 3.59 13.81
N THR A 176 -4.33 4.59 12.96
CA THR A 176 -5.35 4.60 11.91
C THR A 176 -4.80 5.31 10.68
N ARG A 177 -5.23 4.90 9.50
CA ARG A 177 -4.93 5.56 8.22
C ARG A 177 -6.23 5.89 7.51
N LYS A 178 -6.18 6.89 6.63
CA LYS A 178 -7.30 7.16 5.73
C LYS A 178 -7.39 6.08 4.67
N GLY A 179 -8.60 5.68 4.32
CA GLY A 179 -8.84 4.89 3.13
C GLY A 179 -8.43 5.63 1.85
N VAL A 180 -8.18 4.88 0.80
CA VAL A 180 -7.80 5.38 -0.52
C VAL A 180 -8.75 4.81 -1.56
N CYS A 181 -9.26 5.66 -2.45
CA CYS A 181 -9.92 5.22 -3.67
C CYS A 181 -9.34 5.99 -4.85
N ARG A 182 -8.96 5.27 -5.90
CA ARG A 182 -8.42 5.84 -7.13
C ARG A 182 -9.43 5.68 -8.26
N LEU A 183 -9.67 6.77 -8.99
CA LEU A 183 -10.56 6.76 -10.13
C LEU A 183 -9.80 7.17 -11.39
N SER A 184 -10.15 6.54 -12.51
CA SER A 184 -9.87 7.05 -13.84
C SER A 184 -11.18 7.53 -14.44
N ILE A 185 -11.21 8.79 -14.88
CA ILE A 185 -12.40 9.45 -15.43
C ILE A 185 -12.10 9.86 -16.86
N LYS A 186 -13.02 9.54 -17.77
CA LYS A 186 -12.98 9.95 -19.18
C LYS A 186 -14.23 10.71 -19.52
N LEU A 187 -14.07 11.89 -20.11
CA LEU A 187 -15.17 12.71 -20.61
C LEU A 187 -15.14 12.76 -22.13
N HIS A 188 -16.29 12.60 -22.71
CA HIS A 188 -16.52 12.61 -24.16
C HIS A 188 -17.46 13.74 -24.51
N GLY A 189 -16.97 14.68 -25.28
CA GLY A 189 -17.68 15.82 -25.81
C GLY A 189 -17.83 15.73 -27.34
N LYS A 190 -17.81 16.89 -27.98
CA LYS A 190 -17.95 17.01 -29.44
C LYS A 190 -16.98 18.07 -29.96
N SER A 191 -16.15 17.70 -30.95
CA SER A 191 -15.24 18.67 -31.56
C SER A 191 -15.98 19.63 -32.51
N ALA A 192 -15.48 20.86 -32.58
CA ALA A 192 -15.87 21.87 -33.54
C ALA A 192 -14.72 22.85 -33.77
N HIS A 193 -14.78 23.65 -34.83
CA HIS A 193 -13.78 24.70 -35.05
C HIS A 193 -14.05 25.89 -34.14
N ALA A 194 -13.09 26.20 -33.25
CA ALA A 194 -13.27 27.19 -32.18
C ALA A 194 -13.58 28.64 -32.66
N GLY A 195 -13.24 28.96 -33.91
CA GLY A 195 -13.47 30.30 -34.47
C GLY A 195 -14.59 30.38 -35.53
N VAL A 196 -15.04 29.25 -36.07
CA VAL A 196 -16.03 29.22 -37.14
C VAL A 196 -17.42 28.81 -36.67
N ASN A 197 -17.46 27.72 -35.87
CA ASN A 197 -18.69 27.14 -35.37
C ASN A 197 -18.54 26.58 -33.97
N PRO A 198 -18.08 27.37 -32.97
CA PRO A 198 -17.81 26.90 -31.61
C PRO A 198 -19.04 26.30 -30.92
N ASP A 199 -20.23 26.81 -31.22
CA ASP A 199 -21.50 26.39 -30.60
C ASP A 199 -21.99 25.00 -31.09
N ASP A 200 -21.40 24.47 -32.17
CA ASP A 200 -21.62 23.09 -32.60
C ASP A 200 -20.85 22.07 -31.80
N GLY A 201 -19.91 22.53 -30.97
CA GLY A 201 -19.04 21.71 -30.14
C GLY A 201 -19.55 21.56 -28.71
N ALA A 202 -18.97 20.58 -27.98
CA ALA A 202 -19.15 20.39 -26.52
C ALA A 202 -17.79 20.09 -25.90
N SER A 203 -17.29 20.99 -25.05
CA SER A 203 -15.93 20.91 -24.54
C SER A 203 -15.82 20.00 -23.32
N ALA A 204 -15.24 18.81 -23.51
CA ALA A 204 -14.91 17.90 -22.40
C ALA A 204 -13.93 18.52 -21.38
N VAL A 205 -13.01 19.38 -21.84
CA VAL A 205 -12.06 20.07 -20.95
C VAL A 205 -12.77 21.10 -20.07
N VAL A 206 -13.72 21.88 -20.61
CA VAL A 206 -14.50 22.83 -19.81
C VAL A 206 -15.38 22.11 -18.80
N GLU A 207 -15.99 20.99 -19.20
CA GLU A 207 -16.77 20.14 -18.29
C GLU A 207 -15.90 19.64 -17.14
N LEU A 208 -14.73 19.06 -17.44
CA LEU A 208 -13.78 18.60 -16.39
C LEU A 208 -13.35 19.74 -15.47
N ALA A 209 -13.08 20.93 -16.00
CA ALA A 209 -12.72 22.08 -15.19
C ALA A 209 -13.84 22.46 -14.18
N LYS A 210 -15.11 22.36 -14.58
CA LYS A 210 -16.25 22.58 -13.70
C LYS A 210 -16.36 21.52 -12.62
N TRP A 211 -16.08 20.25 -12.93
CA TRP A 211 -16.00 19.17 -11.95
C TRP A 211 -14.92 19.45 -10.91
N ILE A 212 -13.71 19.85 -11.36
CA ILE A 212 -12.60 20.19 -10.48
C ILE A 212 -12.99 21.36 -9.55
N CYS A 213 -13.57 22.44 -10.09
CA CYS A 213 -14.01 23.57 -9.30
C CYS A 213 -15.04 23.18 -8.22
N ARG A 214 -15.98 22.27 -8.54
CA ARG A 214 -16.96 21.78 -7.57
C ARG A 214 -16.32 21.06 -6.39
N PHE A 215 -15.27 20.25 -6.60
CA PHE A 215 -14.55 19.55 -5.54
C PHE A 215 -13.49 20.42 -4.85
N ALA A 216 -13.02 21.49 -5.50
CA ALA A 216 -12.03 22.41 -4.95
C ALA A 216 -12.62 23.43 -3.95
N ASP A 217 -13.95 23.45 -3.78
CA ASP A 217 -14.64 24.37 -2.87
C ASP A 217 -14.14 24.16 -1.43
N PRO A 218 -13.58 25.22 -0.78
CA PRO A 218 -13.07 25.14 0.59
C PRO A 218 -14.14 24.74 1.62
N GLU A 219 -15.42 25.08 1.39
CA GLU A 219 -16.53 24.75 2.29
C GLU A 219 -16.81 23.23 2.34
N ARG A 220 -16.26 22.47 1.39
CA ARG A 220 -16.42 21.00 1.31
C ARG A 220 -15.22 20.20 1.82
N ARG A 221 -14.19 20.88 2.35
CA ARG A 221 -12.92 20.22 2.75
C ARG A 221 -13.02 19.40 4.05
N ASP A 222 -14.06 19.58 4.84
CA ASP A 222 -14.20 18.99 6.18
C ASP A 222 -15.21 17.82 6.25
N ASN A 223 -15.63 17.29 5.11
CA ASN A 223 -16.66 16.24 5.03
C ASN A 223 -16.11 14.79 5.18
N GLY A 224 -15.00 14.58 5.91
CA GLY A 224 -14.43 13.23 6.11
C GLY A 224 -13.66 12.68 4.90
N TYR A 225 -13.71 13.32 3.73
CA TYR A 225 -12.95 12.93 2.55
C TYR A 225 -12.25 14.10 1.85
N ARG A 226 -11.24 13.78 1.05
CA ARG A 226 -10.50 14.71 0.19
C ARG A 226 -10.35 14.13 -1.20
N VAL A 227 -10.57 14.96 -2.22
CA VAL A 227 -10.43 14.60 -3.63
C VAL A 227 -9.27 15.37 -4.23
N ASN A 228 -8.34 14.65 -4.86
CA ASN A 228 -7.21 15.23 -5.59
C ASN A 228 -7.26 14.79 -7.05
N PHE A 229 -7.35 15.73 -7.96
CA PHE A 229 -7.23 15.52 -9.42
C PHE A 229 -5.75 15.60 -9.76
N GLY A 230 -5.06 14.43 -9.74
CA GLY A 230 -3.60 14.36 -9.79
C GLY A 230 -3.02 14.42 -11.20
N VAL A 231 -3.72 13.86 -12.18
CA VAL A 231 -3.29 13.85 -13.59
C VAL A 231 -4.44 14.30 -14.46
N ILE A 232 -4.18 15.22 -15.41
CA ILE A 232 -5.20 15.74 -16.35
C ILE A 232 -4.60 15.73 -17.75
N LYS A 233 -5.40 15.26 -18.73
CA LYS A 233 -5.09 15.31 -20.15
C LYS A 233 -6.35 15.72 -20.91
N GLY A 234 -6.21 16.46 -22.00
CA GLY A 234 -7.36 16.81 -22.84
C GLY A 234 -7.02 17.77 -23.97
N GLY A 235 -7.85 17.73 -25.02
CA GLY A 235 -7.68 18.55 -26.21
C GLY A 235 -6.58 18.04 -27.15
N THR A 236 -6.64 18.51 -28.39
CA THR A 236 -5.71 18.10 -29.47
C THR A 236 -5.04 19.30 -30.15
N ALA A 237 -5.76 20.42 -30.32
CA ALA A 237 -5.25 21.63 -30.96
C ALA A 237 -5.93 22.89 -30.39
N TYR A 238 -5.22 24.01 -30.45
CA TYR A 238 -5.69 25.29 -29.87
C TYR A 238 -6.93 25.89 -30.56
N ASN A 239 -7.20 25.50 -31.80
CA ASN A 239 -8.33 25.98 -32.61
C ASN A 239 -9.48 24.97 -32.74
N VAL A 240 -9.50 23.93 -31.89
CA VAL A 240 -10.53 22.89 -31.84
C VAL A 240 -11.17 22.86 -30.46
N VAL A 241 -12.50 22.84 -30.39
CA VAL A 241 -13.25 22.56 -29.16
C VAL A 241 -12.90 21.14 -28.71
N PRO A 242 -12.35 20.92 -27.50
CA PRO A 242 -11.87 19.60 -27.05
C PRO A 242 -13.03 18.62 -26.88
N ASP A 243 -13.02 17.53 -27.63
CA ASP A 243 -14.01 16.45 -27.56
C ASP A 243 -13.66 15.35 -26.56
N SER A 244 -12.48 15.43 -25.95
CA SER A 244 -12.03 14.46 -24.94
C SER A 244 -11.24 15.14 -23.82
N ALA A 245 -11.44 14.62 -22.60
CA ALA A 245 -10.62 14.91 -21.44
C ALA A 245 -10.54 13.67 -20.55
N GLU A 246 -9.39 13.46 -19.92
CA GLU A 246 -9.14 12.37 -18.99
C GLU A 246 -8.54 12.92 -17.72
N CYS A 247 -8.86 12.31 -16.57
CA CYS A 247 -8.15 12.60 -15.33
C CYS A 247 -8.06 11.37 -14.42
N ASP A 248 -6.97 11.30 -13.65
CA ASP A 248 -6.79 10.36 -12.57
C ASP A 248 -7.00 11.09 -11.25
N VAL A 249 -7.83 10.49 -10.38
CA VAL A 249 -8.28 11.07 -9.12
C VAL A 249 -7.86 10.18 -7.96
N ASP A 250 -7.32 10.77 -6.88
CA ASP A 250 -7.06 10.13 -5.59
C ASP A 250 -8.05 10.68 -4.57
N ILE A 251 -8.84 9.78 -3.96
CA ILE A 251 -9.79 10.12 -2.90
C ILE A 251 -9.24 9.53 -1.60
N ARG A 252 -9.09 10.38 -0.57
CA ARG A 252 -8.77 9.99 0.81
C ARG A 252 -10.00 10.15 1.66
N PHE A 253 -10.35 9.13 2.46
CA PHE A 253 -11.59 9.12 3.26
C PHE A 253 -11.35 8.51 4.64
N ASP A 254 -12.16 8.93 5.62
CA ASP A 254 -12.04 8.49 7.01
C ASP A 254 -12.92 7.28 7.30
N THR A 255 -14.10 7.18 6.64
CA THR A 255 -15.06 6.08 6.80
C THR A 255 -15.58 5.58 5.46
N PRO A 256 -16.10 4.35 5.36
CA PRO A 256 -16.75 3.87 4.14
C PRO A 256 -17.91 4.75 3.68
N GLU A 257 -18.62 5.38 4.62
CA GLU A 257 -19.74 6.31 4.35
C GLU A 257 -19.22 7.57 3.65
N ASP A 258 -18.07 8.10 4.05
CA ASP A 258 -17.44 9.26 3.40
C ASP A 258 -17.07 8.94 1.95
N LEU A 259 -16.59 7.71 1.67
CA LEU A 259 -16.35 7.29 0.29
C LEU A 259 -17.64 7.22 -0.51
N GLN A 260 -18.72 6.69 0.08
CA GLN A 260 -20.01 6.62 -0.60
C GLN A 260 -20.52 8.02 -0.94
N GLU A 261 -20.36 9.00 -0.03
CA GLU A 261 -20.73 10.39 -0.28
C GLU A 261 -19.88 11.00 -1.42
N ALA A 262 -18.56 10.79 -1.40
CA ALA A 262 -17.68 11.25 -2.47
C ALA A 262 -18.09 10.67 -3.83
N MET A 263 -18.32 9.36 -3.90
CA MET A 263 -18.74 8.67 -5.12
C MET A 263 -20.11 9.15 -5.62
N ALA A 264 -21.05 9.41 -4.72
CA ALA A 264 -22.35 9.97 -5.08
C ALA A 264 -22.22 11.35 -5.73
N GLN A 265 -21.26 12.19 -5.31
CA GLN A 265 -21.00 13.48 -5.97
C GLN A 265 -20.51 13.29 -7.42
N PHE A 266 -19.63 12.33 -7.67
CA PHE A 266 -19.20 11.99 -9.04
C PHE A 266 -20.35 11.42 -9.88
N ASP A 267 -21.21 10.57 -9.30
CA ASP A 267 -22.38 10.05 -9.99
C ASP A 267 -23.40 11.13 -10.37
N VAL A 268 -23.61 12.10 -9.50
CA VAL A 268 -24.45 13.29 -9.82
C VAL A 268 -23.90 14.05 -11.02
N LEU A 269 -22.59 14.31 -11.06
CA LEU A 269 -21.95 15.00 -12.19
C LEU A 269 -21.99 14.18 -13.47
N ARG A 270 -21.85 12.86 -13.38
CA ARG A 270 -21.98 11.96 -14.53
C ARG A 270 -23.40 11.93 -15.10
N GLN A 271 -24.40 11.93 -14.25
CA GLN A 271 -25.83 11.90 -14.66
C GLN A 271 -26.35 13.27 -15.08
N HIS A 272 -25.82 14.34 -14.51
CA HIS A 272 -26.23 15.71 -14.74
C HIS A 272 -25.01 16.59 -15.07
N PRO A 273 -24.37 16.38 -16.22
CA PRO A 273 -23.23 17.20 -16.63
C PRO A 273 -23.67 18.66 -16.82
N PHE A 274 -22.73 19.60 -16.66
CA PHE A 274 -22.96 21.02 -16.91
C PHE A 274 -23.26 21.30 -18.39
N ASP A 275 -22.68 20.51 -19.29
CA ASP A 275 -23.03 20.47 -20.71
C ASP A 275 -23.69 19.13 -21.03
N GLN A 276 -24.95 19.14 -21.39
CA GLN A 276 -25.74 17.92 -21.68
C GLN A 276 -25.23 17.11 -22.89
N ASN A 277 -24.34 17.69 -23.71
CA ASN A 277 -23.70 17.02 -24.84
C ASN A 277 -22.35 16.35 -24.43
N VAL A 278 -21.95 16.43 -23.17
CA VAL A 278 -20.78 15.72 -22.66
C VAL A 278 -21.23 14.50 -21.83
N THR A 279 -20.58 13.38 -22.08
CA THR A 279 -20.78 12.15 -21.30
C THR A 279 -19.52 11.80 -20.53
N ALA A 280 -19.65 11.04 -19.43
CA ALA A 280 -18.53 10.66 -18.61
C ALA A 280 -18.54 9.16 -18.26
N GLU A 281 -17.36 8.55 -18.31
CA GLU A 281 -17.07 7.20 -17.79
C GLU A 281 -16.20 7.34 -16.54
N ILE A 282 -16.52 6.59 -15.49
CA ILE A 282 -15.78 6.56 -14.23
C ILE A 282 -15.44 5.11 -13.92
N ALA A 283 -14.17 4.83 -13.74
CA ALA A 283 -13.68 3.52 -13.36
C ALA A 283 -12.89 3.60 -12.05
N VAL A 284 -13.20 2.72 -11.09
CA VAL A 284 -12.37 2.53 -9.89
C VAL A 284 -11.16 1.69 -10.28
N THR A 285 -9.96 2.25 -10.11
CA THR A 285 -8.69 1.60 -10.47
C THR A 285 -7.95 1.03 -9.27
N GLY A 286 -8.37 1.38 -8.05
CA GLY A 286 -7.83 0.84 -6.80
C GLY A 286 -8.60 1.36 -5.61
N GLN A 287 -8.72 0.51 -4.56
CA GLN A 287 -9.38 0.90 -3.32
C GLN A 287 -8.76 0.15 -2.15
N THR A 288 -8.48 0.89 -1.06
CA THR A 288 -8.02 0.35 0.22
C THR A 288 -8.91 0.95 1.32
N PRO A 289 -9.43 0.17 2.26
CA PRO A 289 -10.23 0.67 3.37
C PRO A 289 -9.39 1.52 4.34
N PRO A 290 -10.02 2.36 5.17
CA PRO A 290 -9.38 3.11 6.24
C PRO A 290 -8.94 2.23 7.41
#